data_9a97dc8d51425ed914b299c6e86d4f2a
#
_entry.id   9a97dc8d51425ed914b299c6e86d4f2a
#
_cell.length_a   1.000
_cell.length_b   1.000
_cell.length_c   1.000
_cell.angle_alpha   90.00
_cell.angle_beta   90.00
_cell.angle_gamma   90.00
#
_symmetry.space_group_name_H-M   'P 1'
#
loop_
_entity.id
_entity.type
_entity.pdbx_description
1 polymer ?
#
loop_
_entity_poly.entity_id
_entity_poly.type
_entity_poly.pdbx_seq_one_letter_code
_entity_poly.pdbx_strand_id
1 'polypeptide(L)'
;MDDATLCEFLVYNKIGIDCSGFFYHVIDAETRARGLGPIRAQIKFPFIKNPLRRLLTIFRPVEHAGVRTLGHTDNALVVSLKDIKPGDMIMMIATGHNHNFNHLLLIHQVYFENNQPKIIHYTHSFAWSSDGQYGHGVKQGKIEITDLNKKLLEQQWIEQGKTREENETWQHAKLANELDIKRLKALI
;
A
#
# COMPACT_ATOMS: atom_id res chain seq x y z
N MET A 1 4.25 3.16 30.28
CA MET A 1 5.31 3.37 29.29
C MET A 1 4.80 4.51 28.41
N ASP A 2 5.55 5.58 28.28
CA ASP A 2 5.18 6.66 27.37
C ASP A 2 5.46 6.29 25.91
N ASP A 3 4.93 7.06 25.00
CA ASP A 3 5.03 6.77 23.56
C ASP A 3 6.48 6.74 23.07
N ALA A 4 7.37 7.57 23.61
CA ALA A 4 8.77 7.61 23.23
C ALA A 4 9.48 6.32 23.62
N THR A 5 9.31 5.87 24.88
CA THR A 5 9.87 4.61 25.38
C THR A 5 9.33 3.40 24.60
N LEU A 6 8.04 3.45 24.21
CA LEU A 6 7.45 2.39 23.38
C LEU A 6 8.07 2.36 21.98
N CYS A 7 8.24 3.53 21.35
CA CYS A 7 8.89 3.63 20.03
C CYS A 7 10.34 3.11 20.08
N GLU A 8 11.12 3.51 21.09
CA GLU A 8 12.48 3.01 21.27
C GLU A 8 12.52 1.49 21.43
N PHE A 9 11.62 0.93 22.25
CA PHE A 9 11.50 -0.52 22.42
C PHE A 9 11.20 -1.23 21.12
N LEU A 10 10.22 -0.74 20.32
CA LEU A 10 9.84 -1.33 19.04
C LEU A 10 11.00 -1.30 18.05
N VAL A 11 11.70 -0.17 17.94
CA VAL A 11 12.84 -0.02 17.02
C VAL A 11 14.01 -0.90 17.46
N TYR A 12 14.36 -0.90 18.75
CA TYR A 12 15.44 -1.74 19.28
C TYR A 12 15.20 -3.23 19.02
N ASN A 13 13.95 -3.69 19.19
CA ASN A 13 13.57 -5.07 18.94
C ASN A 13 13.18 -5.37 17.49
N LYS A 14 13.31 -4.39 16.58
CA LYS A 14 12.95 -4.50 15.15
C LYS A 14 11.50 -4.95 14.95
N ILE A 15 10.61 -4.50 15.83
CA ILE A 15 9.18 -4.77 15.76
C ILE A 15 8.52 -3.65 14.97
N GLY A 16 7.95 -4.00 13.84
CA GLY A 16 7.27 -3.07 12.95
C GLY A 16 6.38 -3.81 11.97
N ILE A 17 5.58 -3.08 11.26
CA ILE A 17 4.77 -3.61 10.18
C ILE A 17 5.21 -2.96 8.87
N ASP A 18 5.52 -3.76 7.87
CA ASP A 18 5.82 -3.25 6.53
C ASP A 18 4.55 -2.82 5.78
N CYS A 19 4.71 -2.18 4.62
CA CYS A 19 3.59 -1.67 3.84
C CYS A 19 2.62 -2.78 3.40
N SER A 20 3.12 -3.95 3.03
CA SER A 20 2.31 -5.08 2.59
C SER A 20 1.61 -5.78 3.76
N GLY A 21 2.27 -5.93 4.89
CA GLY A 21 1.69 -6.44 6.13
C GLY A 21 0.59 -5.52 6.66
N PHE A 22 0.83 -4.19 6.68
CA PHE A 22 -0.18 -3.21 7.04
C PHE A 22 -1.43 -3.35 6.15
N PHE A 23 -1.24 -3.31 4.84
CA PHE A 23 -2.33 -3.48 3.87
C PHE A 23 -3.09 -4.79 4.09
N TYR A 24 -2.35 -5.91 4.23
CA TYR A 24 -2.94 -7.22 4.45
C TYR A 24 -3.87 -7.24 5.66
N HIS A 25 -3.42 -6.72 6.81
CA HIS A 25 -4.22 -6.73 8.03
C HIS A 25 -5.46 -5.86 7.94
N VAL A 26 -5.36 -4.68 7.32
CA VAL A 26 -6.53 -3.81 7.12
C VAL A 26 -7.56 -4.48 6.20
N ILE A 27 -7.13 -5.06 5.09
CA ILE A 27 -8.04 -5.73 4.16
C ILE A 27 -8.59 -7.04 4.75
N ASP A 28 -7.82 -7.80 5.54
CA ASP A 28 -8.34 -8.99 6.25
C ASP A 28 -9.47 -8.60 7.23
N ALA A 29 -9.30 -7.51 7.96
CA ALA A 29 -10.33 -6.99 8.84
C ALA A 29 -11.59 -6.58 8.05
N GLU A 30 -11.41 -5.88 6.93
CA GLU A 30 -12.51 -5.41 6.07
C GLU A 30 -13.26 -6.59 5.42
N THR A 31 -12.55 -7.57 4.86
CA THR A 31 -13.20 -8.74 4.24
C THR A 31 -13.98 -9.56 5.25
N ARG A 32 -13.48 -9.69 6.48
CA ARG A 32 -14.21 -10.33 7.58
C ARG A 32 -15.43 -9.53 7.98
N ALA A 33 -15.33 -8.22 8.13
CA ALA A 33 -16.45 -7.35 8.49
C ALA A 33 -17.59 -7.40 7.45
N ARG A 34 -17.25 -7.56 6.16
CA ARG A 34 -18.22 -7.76 5.06
C ARG A 34 -18.76 -9.19 4.95
N GLY A 35 -18.32 -10.12 5.79
CA GLY A 35 -18.73 -11.52 5.70
C GLY A 35 -18.09 -12.31 4.56
N LEU A 36 -17.08 -11.76 3.89
CA LEU A 36 -16.37 -12.41 2.79
C LEU A 36 -15.32 -13.43 3.28
N GLY A 37 -15.13 -13.52 4.60
CA GLY A 37 -14.16 -14.41 5.24
C GLY A 37 -12.74 -13.85 5.24
N PRO A 38 -11.76 -14.63 5.72
CA PRO A 38 -10.38 -14.18 5.83
C PRO A 38 -9.72 -14.04 4.45
N ILE A 39 -8.96 -12.97 4.25
CA ILE A 39 -8.28 -12.69 2.98
C ILE A 39 -7.31 -13.80 2.56
N ARG A 40 -6.71 -14.53 3.51
CA ARG A 40 -5.82 -15.67 3.24
C ARG A 40 -6.46 -16.77 2.39
N ALA A 41 -7.77 -16.93 2.47
CA ALA A 41 -8.51 -17.92 1.68
C ALA A 41 -8.74 -17.47 0.23
N GLN A 42 -8.54 -16.19 -0.06
CA GLN A 42 -8.84 -15.56 -1.34
C GLN A 42 -7.59 -15.16 -2.12
N ILE A 43 -6.43 -15.02 -1.44
CA ILE A 43 -5.16 -14.68 -2.07
C ILE A 43 -4.45 -15.95 -2.56
N LYS A 44 -3.98 -15.89 -3.80
CA LYS A 44 -3.08 -16.88 -4.39
C LYS A 44 -1.62 -16.45 -4.20
N PHE A 45 -0.73 -17.43 -4.10
CA PHE A 45 0.71 -17.22 -3.93
C PHE A 45 1.48 -17.71 -5.16
N PRO A 46 1.41 -16.98 -6.30
CA PRO A 46 1.89 -17.48 -7.61
C PRO A 46 3.40 -17.73 -7.65
N PHE A 47 4.16 -17.06 -6.80
CA PHE A 47 5.62 -17.18 -6.76
C PHE A 47 6.12 -18.38 -5.92
N ILE A 48 5.22 -19.04 -5.17
CA ILE A 48 5.58 -20.17 -4.30
C ILE A 48 5.30 -21.49 -5.02
N LYS A 49 6.35 -22.06 -5.62
CA LYS A 49 6.27 -23.32 -6.37
C LYS A 49 6.45 -24.57 -5.48
N ASN A 50 7.22 -24.44 -4.39
CA ASN A 50 7.51 -25.56 -3.49
C ASN A 50 6.27 -25.91 -2.64
N PRO A 51 5.81 -27.19 -2.63
CA PRO A 51 4.59 -27.59 -1.91
C PRO A 51 4.70 -27.42 -0.38
N LEU A 52 5.88 -27.66 0.22
CA LEU A 52 6.08 -27.44 1.66
C LEU A 52 5.99 -25.94 2.02
N ARG A 53 6.59 -25.08 1.19
CA ARG A 53 6.44 -23.62 1.38
C ARG A 53 5.00 -23.18 1.17
N ARG A 54 4.27 -23.81 0.26
CA ARG A 54 2.84 -23.53 0.05
C ARG A 54 2.01 -23.88 1.28
N LEU A 55 2.36 -24.92 2.02
CA LEU A 55 1.73 -25.24 3.30
C LEU A 55 2.00 -24.13 4.34
N LEU A 56 3.22 -23.58 4.36
CA LEU A 56 3.56 -22.46 5.28
C LEU A 56 2.73 -21.20 5.02
N THR A 57 2.28 -20.94 3.78
CA THR A 57 1.42 -19.79 3.49
C THR A 57 0.06 -19.86 4.17
N ILE A 58 -0.39 -21.06 4.55
CA ILE A 58 -1.65 -21.25 5.29
C ILE A 58 -1.49 -20.76 6.73
N PHE A 59 -0.33 -21.00 7.34
CA PHE A 59 -0.06 -20.64 8.73
C PHE A 59 0.52 -19.23 8.89
N ARG A 60 1.28 -18.76 7.89
CA ARG A 60 1.97 -17.46 7.89
C ARG A 60 1.71 -16.68 6.60
N PRO A 61 0.45 -16.40 6.27
CA PRO A 61 0.10 -15.77 4.99
C PRO A 61 0.68 -14.38 4.83
N VAL A 62 0.79 -13.60 5.90
CA VAL A 62 1.31 -12.22 5.88
C VAL A 62 2.76 -12.18 5.39
N GLU A 63 3.62 -13.11 5.86
CA GLU A 63 5.03 -13.18 5.47
C GLU A 63 5.24 -13.44 3.96
N HIS A 64 4.21 -13.95 3.29
CA HIS A 64 4.24 -14.28 1.86
C HIS A 64 3.39 -13.34 0.98
N ALA A 65 2.58 -12.48 1.61
CA ALA A 65 1.69 -11.54 0.94
C ALA A 65 2.40 -10.22 0.59
N GLY A 66 3.63 -10.27 0.07
CA GLY A 66 4.35 -9.08 -0.35
C GLY A 66 3.66 -8.35 -1.52
N VAL A 67 4.11 -7.12 -1.80
CA VAL A 67 3.52 -6.20 -2.80
C VAL A 67 3.28 -6.89 -4.15
N ARG A 68 4.27 -7.64 -4.67
CA ARG A 68 4.12 -8.38 -5.94
C ARG A 68 3.06 -9.47 -5.89
N THR A 69 2.94 -10.16 -4.74
CA THR A 69 1.90 -11.19 -4.54
C THR A 69 0.51 -10.56 -4.55
N LEU A 70 0.32 -9.49 -3.77
CA LEU A 70 -0.95 -8.76 -3.68
C LEU A 70 -1.35 -8.18 -5.05
N GLY A 71 -0.41 -7.57 -5.76
CA GLY A 71 -0.64 -6.95 -7.06
C GLY A 71 -0.62 -7.90 -8.26
N HIS A 72 -0.40 -9.21 -8.05
CA HIS A 72 -0.40 -10.19 -9.15
C HIS A 72 -1.77 -10.28 -9.83
N THR A 73 -1.78 -10.54 -11.13
CA THR A 73 -3.02 -10.64 -11.93
C THR A 73 -3.99 -11.71 -11.43
N ASP A 74 -3.50 -12.74 -10.74
CA ASP A 74 -4.36 -13.71 -10.07
C ASP A 74 -5.16 -13.12 -8.90
N ASN A 75 -4.61 -12.11 -8.22
CA ASN A 75 -5.14 -11.52 -7.01
C ASN A 75 -5.78 -10.15 -7.21
N ALA A 76 -5.34 -9.38 -8.21
CA ALA A 76 -5.77 -8.02 -8.41
C ALA A 76 -6.01 -7.67 -9.88
N LEU A 77 -6.84 -6.66 -10.10
CA LEU A 77 -7.11 -6.04 -11.39
C LEU A 77 -6.56 -4.62 -11.40
N VAL A 78 -6.08 -4.15 -12.54
CA VAL A 78 -5.73 -2.74 -12.75
C VAL A 78 -7.02 -1.92 -12.79
N VAL A 79 -7.01 -0.79 -12.12
CA VAL A 79 -8.15 0.14 -12.00
C VAL A 79 -7.77 1.47 -12.60
N SER A 80 -8.66 2.05 -13.39
CA SER A 80 -8.48 3.41 -13.92
C SER A 80 -8.67 4.45 -12.80
N LEU A 81 -8.08 5.63 -12.96
CA LEU A 81 -8.26 6.72 -12.01
C LEU A 81 -9.74 7.12 -11.83
N LYS A 82 -10.58 6.93 -12.85
CA LYS A 82 -12.01 7.24 -12.80
C LYS A 82 -12.82 6.24 -11.98
N ASP A 83 -12.33 5.00 -11.85
CA ASP A 83 -13.04 3.90 -11.20
C ASP A 83 -12.53 3.59 -9.78
N ILE A 84 -11.65 4.45 -9.27
CA ILE A 84 -10.99 4.28 -7.98
C ILE A 84 -11.99 4.28 -6.82
N LYS A 85 -11.74 3.40 -5.83
CA LYS A 85 -12.59 3.25 -4.63
C LYS A 85 -11.74 3.03 -3.38
N PRO A 86 -12.28 3.29 -2.18
CA PRO A 86 -11.65 2.83 -0.95
C PRO A 86 -11.41 1.31 -0.98
N GLY A 87 -10.25 0.88 -0.49
CA GLY A 87 -9.78 -0.51 -0.57
C GLY A 87 -8.86 -0.79 -1.76
N ASP A 88 -8.80 0.11 -2.75
CA ASP A 88 -7.81 0.01 -3.82
C ASP A 88 -6.41 0.29 -3.27
N MET A 89 -5.39 -0.16 -4.00
CA MET A 89 -4.00 0.05 -3.65
C MET A 89 -3.26 0.79 -4.76
N ILE A 90 -2.38 1.71 -4.39
CA ILE A 90 -1.37 2.26 -5.29
C ILE A 90 -0.11 1.43 -5.09
N MET A 91 0.36 0.80 -6.15
CA MET A 91 1.48 -0.12 -6.14
C MET A 91 2.67 0.47 -6.88
N MET A 92 3.83 0.46 -6.22
CA MET A 92 5.12 0.89 -6.77
C MET A 92 6.04 -0.33 -6.82
N ILE A 93 6.47 -0.72 -8.01
CA ILE A 93 7.38 -1.85 -8.21
C ILE A 93 8.75 -1.35 -8.60
N ALA A 94 9.78 -1.93 -8.02
CA ALA A 94 11.17 -1.60 -8.28
C ALA A 94 11.41 -0.08 -8.14
N THR A 95 11.07 0.47 -6.98
CA THR A 95 11.22 1.87 -6.62
C THR A 95 12.51 2.12 -5.83
N GLY A 96 12.78 3.39 -5.48
CA GLY A 96 14.02 3.84 -4.85
C GLY A 96 15.16 4.01 -5.84
N HIS A 97 16.24 4.66 -5.41
CA HIS A 97 17.38 4.98 -6.27
C HIS A 97 18.01 3.75 -6.95
N ASN A 98 17.98 2.60 -6.27
CA ASN A 98 18.55 1.35 -6.79
C ASN A 98 17.48 0.40 -7.35
N HIS A 99 16.22 0.82 -7.45
CA HIS A 99 15.08 -0.01 -7.89
C HIS A 99 14.98 -1.34 -7.13
N ASN A 100 15.36 -1.36 -5.86
CA ASN A 100 15.57 -2.57 -5.06
C ASN A 100 14.42 -2.92 -4.12
N PHE A 101 13.38 -2.07 -4.02
CA PHE A 101 12.24 -2.37 -3.18
C PHE A 101 10.90 -2.09 -3.89
N ASN A 102 9.84 -2.61 -3.32
CA ASN A 102 8.46 -2.39 -3.76
C ASN A 102 7.71 -1.72 -2.62
N HIS A 103 6.77 -0.85 -2.95
CA HIS A 103 5.96 -0.17 -1.97
C HIS A 103 4.48 -0.19 -2.35
N LEU A 104 3.63 -0.05 -1.34
CA LEU A 104 2.19 -0.13 -1.48
C LEU A 104 1.50 0.86 -0.56
N LEU A 105 0.56 1.62 -1.11
CA LEU A 105 -0.29 2.55 -0.38
C LEU A 105 -1.73 2.02 -0.42
N LEU A 106 -2.41 2.00 0.71
CA LEU A 106 -3.84 1.70 0.80
C LEU A 106 -4.64 2.98 0.57
N ILE A 107 -5.55 2.97 -0.37
CA ILE A 107 -6.55 4.02 -0.53
C ILE A 107 -7.67 3.77 0.47
N HIS A 108 -7.76 4.62 1.49
CA HIS A 108 -8.76 4.44 2.53
C HIS A 108 -9.98 5.35 2.35
N GLN A 109 -9.87 6.42 1.56
CA GLN A 109 -10.99 7.32 1.29
C GLN A 109 -10.85 7.98 -0.09
N VAL A 110 -11.97 8.20 -0.77
CA VAL A 110 -12.06 8.95 -2.02
C VAL A 110 -13.22 9.93 -1.92
N TYR A 111 -12.93 11.20 -2.16
CA TYR A 111 -13.96 12.23 -2.31
C TYR A 111 -14.30 12.40 -3.78
N PHE A 112 -15.60 12.47 -4.05
CA PHE A 112 -16.14 12.65 -5.40
C PHE A 112 -16.80 14.02 -5.52
N GLU A 113 -16.61 14.65 -6.66
CA GLU A 113 -17.34 15.84 -7.09
C GLU A 113 -17.92 15.56 -8.47
N ASN A 114 -19.22 15.76 -8.66
CA ASN A 114 -19.92 15.45 -9.91
C ASN A 114 -19.66 14.00 -10.42
N ASN A 115 -19.68 13.03 -9.52
CA ASN A 115 -19.37 11.62 -9.78
C ASN A 115 -17.96 11.34 -10.31
N GLN A 116 -17.03 12.29 -10.16
CA GLN A 116 -15.63 12.12 -10.51
C GLN A 116 -14.76 12.17 -9.25
N PRO A 117 -13.74 11.32 -9.11
CA PRO A 117 -12.83 11.39 -7.98
C PRO A 117 -12.08 12.71 -8.00
N LYS A 118 -12.08 13.40 -6.86
CA LYS A 118 -11.46 14.71 -6.68
C LYS A 118 -10.26 14.65 -5.75
N ILE A 119 -10.39 13.91 -4.64
CA ILE A 119 -9.32 13.73 -3.67
C ILE A 119 -9.26 12.26 -3.28
N ILE A 120 -8.07 11.69 -3.32
CA ILE A 120 -7.76 10.35 -2.86
C ILE A 120 -6.95 10.47 -1.59
N HIS A 121 -7.40 9.87 -0.49
CA HIS A 121 -6.60 9.74 0.72
C HIS A 121 -6.00 8.35 0.79
N TYR A 122 -4.70 8.29 1.08
CA TYR A 122 -3.99 7.04 1.22
C TYR A 122 -3.29 6.92 2.57
N THR A 123 -3.03 5.69 2.96
CA THR A 123 -2.26 5.34 4.16
C THR A 123 -1.25 4.27 3.80
N HIS A 124 -0.06 4.35 4.36
CA HIS A 124 0.98 3.35 4.19
C HIS A 124 1.88 3.25 5.42
N SER A 125 2.66 2.19 5.51
CA SER A 125 3.70 2.05 6.53
C SER A 125 5.06 2.11 5.87
N PHE A 126 5.87 3.10 6.27
CA PHE A 126 7.22 3.28 5.76
C PHE A 126 8.07 4.15 6.70
N ALA A 127 9.39 4.13 6.50
CA ALA A 127 10.34 5.06 7.09
C ALA A 127 10.98 5.90 5.97
N TRP A 128 10.73 7.19 5.99
CA TRP A 128 11.41 8.11 5.08
C TRP A 128 12.74 8.57 5.67
N SER A 129 13.68 8.93 4.80
CA SER A 129 14.99 9.43 5.24
C SER A 129 14.88 10.66 6.13
N SER A 130 13.86 11.49 5.92
CA SER A 130 13.59 12.69 6.71
C SER A 130 13.02 12.43 8.10
N ASP A 131 12.53 11.20 8.39
CA ASP A 131 11.87 10.90 9.65
C ASP A 131 12.83 10.59 10.80
N GLY A 132 14.12 10.42 10.50
CA GLY A 132 15.12 10.03 11.49
C GLY A 132 15.05 8.56 11.90
N GLN A 133 15.80 8.19 12.94
CA GLN A 133 15.99 6.81 13.37
C GLN A 133 14.70 6.09 13.76
N TYR A 134 13.73 6.81 14.33
CA TYR A 134 12.47 6.26 14.85
C TYR A 134 11.27 6.58 13.97
N GLY A 135 11.51 7.01 12.74
CA GLY A 135 10.48 7.51 11.84
C GLY A 135 9.63 6.44 11.15
N HIS A 136 9.96 5.14 11.33
CA HIS A 136 9.13 4.08 10.76
C HIS A 136 7.75 4.07 11.42
N GLY A 137 6.70 4.13 10.59
CA GLY A 137 5.33 4.12 11.08
C GLY A 137 4.29 4.25 9.99
N VAL A 138 3.04 4.33 10.43
CA VAL A 138 1.89 4.53 9.56
C VAL A 138 1.76 6.03 9.25
N LYS A 139 1.71 6.36 7.97
CA LYS A 139 1.60 7.72 7.45
C LYS A 139 0.40 7.87 6.56
N GLN A 140 -0.07 9.10 6.42
CA GLN A 140 -1.21 9.43 5.57
C GLN A 140 -0.85 10.58 4.64
N GLY A 141 -1.33 10.46 3.43
CA GLY A 141 -1.24 11.50 2.42
C GLY A 141 -2.51 11.61 1.60
N LYS A 142 -2.54 12.59 0.71
CA LYS A 142 -3.61 12.75 -0.25
C LYS A 142 -3.07 13.03 -1.64
N ILE A 143 -3.88 12.70 -2.65
CA ILE A 143 -3.66 13.04 -4.05
C ILE A 143 -4.86 13.83 -4.51
N GLU A 144 -4.66 15.09 -4.88
CA GLU A 144 -5.69 15.92 -5.49
C GLU A 144 -5.68 15.69 -7.00
N ILE A 145 -6.82 15.30 -7.54
CA ILE A 145 -6.98 15.02 -8.96
C ILE A 145 -7.21 16.33 -9.70
N THR A 146 -6.23 16.76 -10.46
CA THR A 146 -6.26 18.00 -11.22
C THR A 146 -6.83 17.78 -12.62
N ASP A 147 -6.59 16.60 -13.22
CA ASP A 147 -7.08 16.21 -14.53
C ASP A 147 -7.15 14.68 -14.63
N LEU A 148 -8.33 14.12 -14.85
CA LEU A 148 -8.55 12.68 -14.96
C LEU A 148 -7.91 12.02 -16.21
N ASN A 149 -7.48 12.81 -17.18
CA ASN A 149 -6.79 12.31 -18.36
C ASN A 149 -5.28 12.21 -18.16
N LYS A 150 -4.75 12.83 -17.12
CA LYS A 150 -3.35 12.73 -16.73
C LYS A 150 -3.08 11.47 -15.92
N LYS A 151 -1.83 11.01 -15.95
CA LYS A 151 -1.39 9.87 -15.16
C LYS A 151 -1.42 10.18 -13.66
N LEU A 152 -1.50 9.16 -12.84
CA LEU A 152 -1.48 9.28 -11.38
C LEU A 152 -0.28 10.10 -10.88
N LEU A 153 0.90 9.89 -11.45
CA LEU A 153 2.12 10.61 -11.10
C LEU A 153 2.05 12.12 -11.38
N GLU A 154 1.23 12.54 -12.34
CA GLU A 154 1.08 13.93 -12.75
C GLU A 154 0.08 14.70 -11.89
N GLN A 155 -0.64 14.01 -10.99
CA GLN A 155 -1.58 14.59 -10.04
C GLN A 155 -0.82 15.29 -8.90
N GLN A 156 -1.54 16.04 -8.06
CA GLN A 156 -0.96 16.76 -6.94
C GLN A 156 -0.89 15.88 -5.69
N TRP A 157 0.29 15.37 -5.38
CA TRP A 157 0.55 14.58 -4.18
C TRP A 157 0.93 15.47 -2.99
N ILE A 158 0.33 15.23 -1.83
CA ILE A 158 0.54 16.00 -0.60
C ILE A 158 0.65 15.02 0.56
N GLU A 159 1.78 15.06 1.27
CA GLU A 159 2.01 14.27 2.48
C GLU A 159 2.81 15.09 3.48
N GLN A 160 2.38 15.12 4.74
CA GLN A 160 2.99 15.95 5.80
C GLN A 160 3.16 17.43 5.43
N GLY A 161 2.20 17.98 4.67
CA GLY A 161 2.28 19.35 4.16
C GLY A 161 3.24 19.59 3.01
N LYS A 162 4.03 18.56 2.61
CA LYS A 162 4.96 18.62 1.48
C LYS A 162 4.26 18.23 0.18
N THR A 163 4.60 18.89 -0.90
CA THR A 163 4.05 18.65 -2.24
C THR A 163 5.16 18.17 -3.17
N ARG A 164 4.81 17.28 -4.12
CA ARG A 164 5.65 16.79 -5.22
C ARG A 164 7.14 16.67 -4.88
N GLU A 165 7.97 17.63 -5.24
CA GLU A 165 9.44 17.55 -5.14
C GLU A 165 9.94 17.35 -3.70
N GLU A 166 9.20 17.80 -2.70
CA GLU A 166 9.51 17.62 -1.28
C GLU A 166 8.84 16.39 -0.68
N ASN A 167 7.90 15.78 -1.40
CA ASN A 167 7.14 14.61 -0.97
C ASN A 167 7.90 13.33 -1.32
N GLU A 168 8.45 12.65 -0.31
CA GLU A 168 9.24 11.44 -0.50
C GLU A 168 8.41 10.29 -1.11
N THR A 169 7.12 10.18 -0.79
CA THR A 169 6.22 9.19 -1.41
C THR A 169 6.09 9.44 -2.91
N TRP A 170 5.92 10.69 -3.33
CA TRP A 170 5.87 11.03 -4.75
C TRP A 170 7.22 10.78 -5.46
N GLN A 171 8.35 11.10 -4.80
CA GLN A 171 9.67 10.81 -5.35
C GLN A 171 9.86 9.30 -5.59
N HIS A 172 9.42 8.47 -4.66
CA HIS A 172 9.43 7.02 -4.81
C HIS A 172 8.49 6.55 -5.92
N ALA A 173 7.30 7.13 -6.04
CA ALA A 173 6.38 6.84 -7.15
C ALA A 173 7.00 7.18 -8.51
N LYS A 174 7.74 8.31 -8.60
CA LYS A 174 8.45 8.73 -9.80
C LYS A 174 9.58 7.78 -10.21
N LEU A 175 10.27 7.18 -9.23
CA LEU A 175 11.37 6.23 -9.46
C LEU A 175 10.89 4.79 -9.72
N ALA A 176 9.61 4.48 -9.52
CA ALA A 176 9.09 3.15 -9.73
C ALA A 176 9.08 2.77 -11.22
N ASN A 177 9.49 1.53 -11.51
CA ASN A 177 9.38 0.98 -12.87
C ASN A 177 7.92 0.74 -13.27
N GLU A 178 7.07 0.39 -12.29
CA GLU A 178 5.63 0.24 -12.46
C GLU A 178 4.91 1.03 -11.35
N LEU A 179 3.97 1.87 -11.75
CA LEU A 179 3.07 2.62 -10.86
C LEU A 179 1.64 2.40 -11.31
N ASP A 180 0.92 1.56 -10.57
CA ASP A 180 -0.45 1.17 -10.91
C ASP A 180 -1.41 1.37 -9.74
N ILE A 181 -2.67 1.63 -10.06
CA ILE A 181 -3.78 1.47 -9.13
C ILE A 181 -4.36 0.08 -9.35
N LYS A 182 -4.47 -0.71 -8.30
CA LYS A 182 -5.04 -2.07 -8.39
C LYS A 182 -6.10 -2.31 -7.33
N ARG A 183 -7.07 -3.15 -7.64
CA ARG A 183 -8.12 -3.63 -6.73
C ARG A 183 -7.97 -5.12 -6.53
N LEU A 184 -7.98 -5.56 -5.28
CA LEU A 184 -8.02 -6.98 -4.98
C LEU A 184 -9.35 -7.60 -5.45
N LYS A 185 -9.26 -8.75 -6.11
CA LYS A 185 -10.44 -9.53 -6.54
C LYS A 185 -11.30 -9.97 -5.35
N ALA A 186 -10.69 -10.11 -4.19
CA ALA A 186 -11.37 -10.39 -2.93
C ALA A 186 -12.35 -9.29 -2.47
N LEU A 187 -12.29 -8.08 -3.05
CA LEU A 187 -13.16 -6.94 -2.72
C LEU A 187 -14.22 -6.66 -3.79
N ILE A 188 -14.28 -7.47 -4.84
CA ILE A 188 -15.26 -7.38 -5.93
C ILE A 188 -16.37 -8.37 -5.68
#